data_2ff701a2c12f27b498cb80dec13b4239
#
_entry.id   2ff701a2c12f27b498cb80dec13b4239
#
_cell.length_a   1.000
_cell.length_b   1.000
_cell.length_c   1.000
_cell.angle_alpha   90.00
_cell.angle_beta   90.00
_cell.angle_gamma   90.00
#
_symmetry.space_group_name_H-M   'P 1'
#
loop_
_entity.id
_entity.type
_entity.pdbx_description
1 polymer ?
#
loop_
_entity_poly.entity_id
_entity_poly.type
_entity_poly.pdbx_seq_one_letter_code
_entity_poly.pdbx_strand_id
1 'polypeptide(L)'
;MTVAAILTAAGSGSRLGHVLPKAFVPVQGVALVVHAARALLAARPADGPGVERLVVTVPAGQVAAAQALLRAGLGPRASFVVVAGGATRQASVAAGLAAIPDDATVVLVHDAARAFAPPELVARVVQAVRAGHPAVVPGLAVTDTIKRVGAGGAEGAPVLATVPREELRAVQTPQGFDRDVLVRAHRAGAARAVGEATAASDDAGLVEALGLPVWMVAGDERAVKITTPRDLHLSEVLAAVAP
;
A
#
# COMPACT_ATOMS: atom_id res chain seq x y z
N MET A 1 -20.60 7.99 4.13
CA MET A 1 -19.12 8.18 4.08
C MET A 1 -18.58 7.39 2.91
N THR A 2 -18.09 8.08 1.87
CA THR A 2 -17.52 7.45 0.66
C THR A 2 -16.08 7.02 0.92
N VAL A 3 -15.73 5.78 0.59
CA VAL A 3 -14.38 5.24 0.71
C VAL A 3 -13.71 5.20 -0.65
N ALA A 4 -12.56 5.85 -0.75
CA ALA A 4 -11.70 5.78 -1.93
C ALA A 4 -10.40 5.03 -1.60
N ALA A 5 -9.78 4.42 -2.61
CA ALA A 5 -8.48 3.77 -2.47
C ALA A 5 -7.51 4.23 -3.55
N ILE A 6 -6.26 4.47 -3.16
CA ILE A 6 -5.13 4.69 -4.05
C ILE A 6 -4.30 3.41 -4.05
N LEU A 7 -4.22 2.76 -5.22
CA LEU A 7 -3.40 1.57 -5.43
C LEU A 7 -2.10 1.99 -6.11
N THR A 8 -0.99 1.93 -5.38
CA THR A 8 0.32 2.34 -5.90
C THR A 8 0.97 1.21 -6.69
N ALA A 9 1.15 1.43 -8.00
CA ALA A 9 1.71 0.49 -8.95
C ALA A 9 2.82 1.12 -9.84
N ALA A 10 3.32 2.31 -9.47
CA ALA A 10 4.30 3.05 -10.27
C ALA A 10 5.76 2.63 -10.02
N GLY A 11 6.06 1.81 -8.99
CA GLY A 11 7.41 1.38 -8.67
C GLY A 11 8.01 0.45 -9.73
N SER A 12 9.29 0.65 -10.07
CA SER A 12 10.01 -0.13 -11.07
C SER A 12 10.13 -1.62 -10.73
N GLY A 13 10.21 -1.97 -9.44
CA GLY A 13 10.35 -3.35 -9.01
C GLY A 13 11.67 -4.01 -9.40
N SER A 14 12.75 -3.25 -9.55
CA SER A 14 14.08 -3.70 -10.00
C SER A 14 14.60 -4.94 -9.27
N ARG A 15 14.27 -5.08 -7.97
CA ARG A 15 14.68 -6.23 -7.15
C ARG A 15 14.00 -7.56 -7.54
N LEU A 16 12.90 -7.52 -8.31
CA LEU A 16 12.21 -8.73 -8.77
C LEU A 16 12.91 -9.38 -9.98
N GLY A 17 13.78 -8.63 -10.69
CA GLY A 17 14.52 -9.12 -11.85
C GLY A 17 13.65 -9.47 -13.06
N HIS A 18 12.42 -8.97 -13.14
CA HIS A 18 11.49 -9.26 -14.22
C HIS A 18 11.50 -8.13 -15.27
N VAL A 19 11.25 -8.50 -16.55
CA VAL A 19 11.21 -7.53 -17.68
C VAL A 19 10.02 -6.56 -17.54
N LEU A 20 8.88 -7.04 -17.01
CA LEU A 20 7.71 -6.20 -16.76
C LEU A 20 7.88 -5.41 -15.45
N PRO A 21 7.32 -4.19 -15.35
CA PRO A 21 7.20 -3.51 -14.06
C PRO A 21 6.46 -4.41 -13.06
N LYS A 22 6.90 -4.44 -11.82
CA LYS A 22 6.47 -5.40 -10.80
C LYS A 22 4.96 -5.60 -10.70
N ALA A 23 4.20 -4.52 -10.73
CA ALA A 23 2.73 -4.56 -10.59
C ALA A 23 2.03 -5.32 -11.74
N PHE A 24 2.69 -5.48 -12.87
CA PHE A 24 2.18 -6.19 -14.06
C PHE A 24 2.63 -7.63 -14.16
N VAL A 25 3.50 -8.09 -13.25
CA VAL A 25 3.93 -9.49 -13.21
C VAL A 25 2.74 -10.38 -12.86
N PRO A 26 2.47 -11.44 -13.64
CA PRO A 26 1.34 -12.31 -13.37
C PRO A 26 1.66 -13.33 -12.27
N VAL A 27 0.64 -13.64 -11.46
CA VAL A 27 0.55 -14.79 -10.57
C VAL A 27 -0.73 -15.52 -10.93
N GLN A 28 -0.67 -16.82 -11.17
CA GLN A 28 -1.80 -17.61 -11.70
C GLN A 28 -2.45 -16.95 -12.94
N GLY A 29 -1.63 -16.40 -13.85
CA GLY A 29 -2.10 -15.73 -15.06
C GLY A 29 -2.76 -14.37 -14.89
N VAL A 30 -2.84 -13.84 -13.66
CA VAL A 30 -3.46 -12.54 -13.34
C VAL A 30 -2.40 -11.60 -12.76
N ALA A 31 -2.30 -10.39 -13.30
CA ALA A 31 -1.31 -9.39 -12.84
C ALA A 31 -1.53 -8.99 -11.37
N LEU A 32 -0.44 -8.76 -10.63
CA LEU A 32 -0.47 -8.38 -9.21
C LEU A 32 -1.39 -7.18 -8.95
N VAL A 33 -1.37 -6.18 -9.82
CA VAL A 33 -2.24 -4.99 -9.70
C VAL A 33 -3.73 -5.34 -9.78
N VAL A 34 -4.10 -6.36 -10.54
CA VAL A 34 -5.49 -6.82 -10.66
C VAL A 34 -5.90 -7.59 -9.41
N HIS A 35 -5.04 -8.45 -8.87
CA HIS A 35 -5.29 -9.12 -7.58
C HIS A 35 -5.52 -8.09 -6.46
N ALA A 36 -4.62 -7.11 -6.30
CA ALA A 36 -4.75 -6.07 -5.29
C ALA A 36 -6.03 -5.23 -5.47
N ALA A 37 -6.37 -4.87 -6.71
CA ALA A 37 -7.58 -4.13 -7.01
C ALA A 37 -8.85 -4.92 -6.65
N ARG A 38 -8.89 -6.22 -6.97
CA ARG A 38 -10.00 -7.12 -6.59
C ARG A 38 -10.17 -7.19 -5.08
N ALA A 39 -9.08 -7.36 -4.33
CA ALA A 39 -9.10 -7.42 -2.87
C ALA A 39 -9.67 -6.13 -2.24
N LEU A 40 -9.23 -4.96 -2.72
CA LEU A 40 -9.74 -3.67 -2.28
C LEU A 40 -11.25 -3.53 -2.55
N LEU A 41 -11.69 -3.85 -3.78
CA LEU A 41 -13.09 -3.72 -4.20
C LEU A 41 -14.00 -4.78 -3.59
N ALA A 42 -13.45 -5.90 -3.12
CA ALA A 42 -14.20 -6.97 -2.44
C ALA A 42 -14.45 -6.69 -0.95
N ALA A 43 -13.81 -5.69 -0.35
CA ALA A 43 -13.97 -5.37 1.07
C ALA A 43 -15.41 -5.00 1.42
N ARG A 44 -15.91 -5.56 2.52
CA ARG A 44 -17.26 -5.32 3.04
C ARG A 44 -17.21 -5.00 4.53
N PRO A 45 -16.93 -3.73 4.90
CA PRO A 45 -17.00 -3.30 6.30
C PRO A 45 -18.41 -3.49 6.86
N ALA A 46 -18.50 -3.91 8.13
CA ALA A 46 -19.82 -4.13 8.75
C ALA A 46 -20.60 -2.84 9.02
N ASP A 47 -19.90 -1.70 9.04
CA ASP A 47 -20.43 -0.37 9.38
C ASP A 47 -20.79 0.49 8.15
N GLY A 48 -20.82 -0.09 6.95
CA GLY A 48 -21.20 0.64 5.75
C GLY A 48 -20.46 0.21 4.48
N PRO A 49 -20.48 1.03 3.42
CA PRO A 49 -19.94 0.67 2.13
C PRO A 49 -18.41 0.44 2.18
N GLY A 50 -17.92 -0.46 1.33
CA GLY A 50 -16.51 -0.67 1.10
C GLY A 50 -15.90 0.37 0.13
N VAL A 51 -14.85 -0.02 -0.59
CA VAL A 51 -14.19 0.85 -1.57
C VAL A 51 -15.11 1.07 -2.79
N GLU A 52 -15.51 2.32 -2.99
CA GLU A 52 -16.40 2.76 -4.08
C GLU A 52 -15.64 3.43 -5.23
N ARG A 53 -14.47 3.99 -4.94
CA ARG A 53 -13.60 4.69 -5.90
C ARG A 53 -12.18 4.14 -5.81
N LEU A 54 -11.65 3.69 -6.93
CA LEU A 54 -10.28 3.19 -7.02
C LEU A 54 -9.46 4.06 -7.96
N VAL A 55 -8.35 4.61 -7.48
CA VAL A 55 -7.35 5.31 -8.29
C VAL A 55 -6.09 4.45 -8.32
N VAL A 56 -5.60 4.13 -9.50
CA VAL A 56 -4.39 3.32 -9.66
C VAL A 56 -3.27 4.18 -10.24
N THR A 57 -2.16 4.30 -9.55
CA THR A 57 -1.00 5.06 -10.04
C THR A 57 0.01 4.12 -10.68
N VAL A 58 0.40 4.40 -11.93
CA VAL A 58 1.32 3.57 -12.71
C VAL A 58 2.42 4.43 -13.36
N PRO A 59 3.52 3.85 -13.89
CA PRO A 59 4.47 4.61 -14.67
C PRO A 59 3.78 5.33 -15.84
N ALA A 60 4.18 6.56 -16.16
CA ALA A 60 3.50 7.42 -17.15
C ALA A 60 3.24 6.72 -18.51
N GLY A 61 4.24 5.97 -19.00
CA GLY A 61 4.11 5.20 -20.26
C GLY A 61 3.22 3.96 -20.19
N GLN A 62 2.66 3.62 -19.01
CA GLN A 62 1.86 2.41 -18.81
C GLN A 62 0.37 2.68 -18.55
N VAL A 63 -0.08 3.94 -18.59
CA VAL A 63 -1.45 4.31 -18.23
C VAL A 63 -2.48 3.57 -19.09
N ALA A 64 -2.33 3.62 -20.42
CA ALA A 64 -3.27 2.97 -21.34
C ALA A 64 -3.26 1.44 -21.20
N ALA A 65 -2.08 0.83 -21.07
CA ALA A 65 -1.94 -0.62 -20.88
C ALA A 65 -2.57 -1.07 -19.54
N ALA A 66 -2.34 -0.32 -18.47
CA ALA A 66 -2.93 -0.60 -17.16
C ALA A 66 -4.46 -0.44 -17.17
N GLN A 67 -4.97 0.59 -17.86
CA GLN A 67 -6.40 0.80 -18.03
C GLN A 67 -7.07 -0.40 -18.72
N ALA A 68 -6.48 -0.89 -19.82
CA ALA A 68 -6.99 -2.06 -20.54
C ALA A 68 -6.92 -3.34 -19.68
N LEU A 69 -5.79 -3.56 -19.01
CA LEU A 69 -5.57 -4.73 -18.14
C LEU A 69 -6.56 -4.78 -16.97
N LEU A 70 -6.73 -3.65 -16.28
CA LEU A 70 -7.68 -3.54 -15.16
C LEU A 70 -9.12 -3.69 -15.63
N ARG A 71 -9.48 -3.11 -16.80
CA ARG A 71 -10.82 -3.27 -17.35
C ARG A 71 -11.13 -4.73 -17.68
N ALA A 72 -10.19 -5.45 -18.27
CA ALA A 72 -10.31 -6.89 -18.53
C ALA A 72 -10.41 -7.70 -17.23
N GLY A 73 -9.59 -7.37 -16.23
CA GLY A 73 -9.52 -8.12 -14.99
C GLY A 73 -10.64 -7.83 -13.98
N LEU A 74 -11.16 -6.60 -13.93
CA LEU A 74 -12.20 -6.19 -12.97
C LEU A 74 -13.61 -6.21 -13.56
N GLY A 75 -13.71 -6.24 -14.89
CA GLY A 75 -14.99 -6.23 -15.60
C GLY A 75 -15.58 -4.82 -15.81
N PRO A 76 -16.70 -4.74 -16.56
CA PRO A 76 -17.24 -3.47 -17.05
C PRO A 76 -17.85 -2.58 -15.95
N ARG A 77 -18.28 -3.17 -14.84
CA ARG A 77 -18.95 -2.45 -13.74
C ARG A 77 -17.98 -1.84 -12.73
N ALA A 78 -16.69 -2.18 -12.77
CA ALA A 78 -15.72 -1.63 -11.84
C ALA A 78 -15.49 -0.14 -12.10
N SER A 79 -15.58 0.66 -11.04
CA SER A 79 -15.30 2.10 -11.08
C SER A 79 -13.85 2.35 -10.67
N PHE A 80 -13.00 2.70 -11.63
CA PHE A 80 -11.60 3.04 -11.38
C PHE A 80 -11.05 4.05 -12.38
N VAL A 81 -10.01 4.75 -11.97
CA VAL A 81 -9.23 5.67 -12.79
C VAL A 81 -7.76 5.27 -12.71
N VAL A 82 -7.04 5.34 -13.84
CA VAL A 82 -5.59 5.12 -13.89
C VAL A 82 -4.91 6.45 -14.18
N VAL A 83 -3.94 6.82 -13.36
CA VAL A 83 -3.16 8.04 -13.48
C VAL A 83 -1.67 7.76 -13.51
N ALA A 84 -0.89 8.66 -14.08
CA ALA A 84 0.56 8.59 -13.99
C ALA A 84 1.00 8.86 -12.54
N GLY A 85 1.85 7.99 -12.00
CA GLY A 85 2.54 8.21 -10.74
C GLY A 85 3.73 9.16 -10.88
N GLY A 86 4.30 9.55 -9.76
CA GLY A 86 5.49 10.40 -9.68
C GLY A 86 6.79 9.59 -9.57
N ALA A 87 7.90 10.33 -9.40
CA ALA A 87 9.25 9.77 -9.31
C ALA A 87 9.49 8.94 -8.03
N THR A 88 8.70 9.18 -6.98
CA THR A 88 8.76 8.44 -5.70
C THR A 88 7.41 7.82 -5.36
N ARG A 89 7.39 6.89 -4.38
CA ARG A 89 6.14 6.36 -3.85
C ARG A 89 5.25 7.50 -3.30
N GLN A 90 5.81 8.41 -2.53
CA GLN A 90 5.11 9.56 -1.97
C GLN A 90 4.51 10.45 -3.07
N ALA A 91 5.27 10.76 -4.13
CA ALA A 91 4.78 11.54 -5.28
C ALA A 91 3.68 10.80 -6.04
N SER A 92 3.76 9.48 -6.14
CA SER A 92 2.71 8.65 -6.76
C SER A 92 1.42 8.69 -5.94
N VAL A 93 1.49 8.62 -4.60
CA VAL A 93 0.31 8.79 -3.73
C VAL A 93 -0.28 10.18 -3.87
N ALA A 94 0.55 11.23 -3.92
CA ALA A 94 0.08 12.61 -4.13
C ALA A 94 -0.67 12.76 -5.47
N ALA A 95 -0.16 12.16 -6.56
CA ALA A 95 -0.85 12.13 -7.85
C ALA A 95 -2.20 11.39 -7.78
N GLY A 96 -2.24 10.26 -7.07
CA GLY A 96 -3.47 9.52 -6.82
C GLY A 96 -4.48 10.33 -6.00
N LEU A 97 -4.00 11.01 -4.97
CA LEU A 97 -4.83 11.84 -4.08
C LEU A 97 -5.49 13.01 -4.83
N ALA A 98 -4.79 13.60 -5.80
CA ALA A 98 -5.35 14.63 -6.67
C ALA A 98 -6.48 14.13 -7.59
N ALA A 99 -6.58 12.81 -7.82
CA ALA A 99 -7.64 12.18 -8.61
C ALA A 99 -8.77 11.58 -7.76
N ILE A 100 -8.66 11.63 -6.43
CA ILE A 100 -9.74 11.23 -5.51
C ILE A 100 -10.84 12.30 -5.53
N PRO A 101 -12.12 11.91 -5.68
CA PRO A 101 -13.25 12.84 -5.59
C PRO A 101 -13.34 13.53 -4.22
N ASP A 102 -13.85 14.76 -4.22
CA ASP A 102 -13.95 15.58 -3.00
C ASP A 102 -14.96 15.05 -1.96
N ASP A 103 -15.90 14.22 -2.38
CA ASP A 103 -16.89 13.57 -1.51
C ASP A 103 -16.34 12.35 -0.73
N ALA A 104 -15.12 11.90 -1.04
CA ALA A 104 -14.47 10.85 -0.27
C ALA A 104 -14.11 11.35 1.14
N THR A 105 -14.48 10.58 2.15
CA THR A 105 -14.16 10.89 3.55
C THR A 105 -13.06 9.99 4.11
N VAL A 106 -12.95 8.75 3.59
CA VAL A 106 -11.91 7.80 3.95
C VAL A 106 -11.06 7.50 2.71
N VAL A 107 -9.74 7.61 2.83
CA VAL A 107 -8.80 7.25 1.76
C VAL A 107 -7.88 6.13 2.24
N LEU A 108 -7.84 5.06 1.47
CA LEU A 108 -6.88 3.97 1.65
C LEU A 108 -5.70 4.17 0.70
N VAL A 109 -4.49 3.90 1.19
CA VAL A 109 -3.28 3.80 0.36
C VAL A 109 -2.78 2.36 0.41
N HIS A 110 -2.70 1.70 -0.75
CA HIS A 110 -2.31 0.30 -0.84
C HIS A 110 -1.21 0.06 -1.86
N ASP A 111 -0.23 -0.77 -1.49
CA ASP A 111 0.83 -1.20 -2.40
C ASP A 111 0.33 -2.36 -3.27
N ALA A 112 0.35 -2.24 -4.61
CA ALA A 112 0.02 -3.36 -5.52
C ALA A 112 0.92 -4.59 -5.32
N ALA A 113 2.07 -4.40 -4.68
CA ALA A 113 2.97 -5.47 -4.26
C ALA A 113 2.43 -6.35 -3.12
N ARG A 114 1.34 -5.99 -2.46
CA ARG A 114 0.63 -6.80 -1.46
C ARG A 114 -0.67 -7.35 -2.06
N ALA A 115 -0.53 -8.00 -3.18
CA ALA A 115 -1.61 -8.42 -4.05
C ALA A 115 -2.67 -9.33 -3.39
N PHE A 116 -2.29 -10.01 -2.31
CA PHE A 116 -3.12 -10.99 -1.59
C PHE A 116 -3.57 -10.50 -0.20
N ALA A 117 -3.52 -9.19 0.06
CA ALA A 117 -4.13 -8.62 1.26
C ALA A 117 -5.62 -8.97 1.27
N PRO A 118 -6.12 -9.65 2.33
CA PRO A 118 -7.50 -10.13 2.31
C PRO A 118 -8.51 -8.99 2.47
N PRO A 119 -9.72 -9.10 1.89
CA PRO A 119 -10.77 -8.08 2.01
C PRO A 119 -11.14 -7.74 3.46
N GLU A 120 -11.01 -8.70 4.38
CA GLU A 120 -11.26 -8.52 5.82
C GLU A 120 -10.25 -7.56 6.47
N LEU A 121 -9.00 -7.58 6.01
CA LEU A 121 -7.98 -6.61 6.44
C LEU A 121 -8.34 -5.20 5.97
N VAL A 122 -8.76 -5.06 4.72
CA VAL A 122 -9.21 -3.78 4.16
C VAL A 122 -10.41 -3.25 4.96
N ALA A 123 -11.40 -4.10 5.23
CA ALA A 123 -12.59 -3.75 6.01
C ALA A 123 -12.23 -3.28 7.43
N ARG A 124 -11.32 -3.97 8.10
CA ARG A 124 -10.83 -3.62 9.45
C ARG A 124 -10.19 -2.24 9.49
N VAL A 125 -9.39 -1.90 8.49
CA VAL A 125 -8.77 -0.57 8.39
C VAL A 125 -9.83 0.52 8.18
N VAL A 126 -10.79 0.31 7.27
CA VAL A 126 -11.89 1.26 7.03
C VAL A 126 -12.70 1.51 8.29
N GLN A 127 -13.09 0.45 9.00
CA GLN A 127 -13.85 0.54 10.25
C GLN A 127 -13.11 1.34 11.33
N ALA A 128 -11.80 1.14 11.48
CA ALA A 128 -11.01 1.89 12.45
C ALA A 128 -10.93 3.39 12.11
N VAL A 129 -10.80 3.77 10.82
CA VAL A 129 -10.86 5.17 10.42
C VAL A 129 -12.23 5.76 10.72
N ARG A 130 -13.33 5.05 10.40
CA ARG A 130 -14.70 5.48 10.70
C ARG A 130 -14.99 5.60 12.19
N ALA A 131 -14.30 4.81 13.01
CA ALA A 131 -14.36 4.91 14.47
C ALA A 131 -13.65 6.17 15.04
N GLY A 132 -13.08 7.01 14.18
CA GLY A 132 -12.49 8.32 14.55
C GLY A 132 -10.96 8.34 14.62
N HIS A 133 -10.27 7.27 14.22
CA HIS A 133 -8.81 7.28 14.14
C HIS A 133 -8.36 7.98 12.85
N PRO A 134 -7.60 9.11 12.93
CA PRO A 134 -7.27 9.92 11.76
C PRO A 134 -6.32 9.23 10.77
N ALA A 135 -5.53 8.28 11.26
CA ALA A 135 -4.64 7.42 10.47
C ALA A 135 -4.58 6.02 11.08
N VAL A 136 -4.65 4.99 10.24
CA VAL A 136 -4.71 3.59 10.65
C VAL A 136 -3.75 2.77 9.80
N VAL A 137 -2.91 1.96 10.45
CA VAL A 137 -1.99 1.04 9.80
C VAL A 137 -2.19 -0.38 10.29
N PRO A 138 -2.16 -1.40 9.43
CA PRO A 138 -2.10 -2.79 9.86
C PRO A 138 -0.66 -3.17 10.20
N GLY A 139 -0.46 -4.02 11.21
CA GLY A 139 0.85 -4.48 11.61
C GLY A 139 0.87 -5.92 12.11
N LEU A 140 1.95 -6.64 11.79
CA LEU A 140 2.26 -7.96 12.31
C LEU A 140 3.29 -7.87 13.42
N ALA A 141 3.21 -8.75 14.41
CA ALA A 141 4.25 -8.91 15.42
C ALA A 141 5.58 -9.28 14.75
N VAL A 142 6.68 -8.76 15.29
CA VAL A 142 8.02 -9.13 14.84
C VAL A 142 8.45 -10.41 15.58
N THR A 143 8.71 -11.47 14.83
CA THR A 143 9.08 -12.77 15.36
C THR A 143 10.58 -12.93 15.60
N ASP A 144 11.42 -12.27 14.78
CA ASP A 144 12.87 -12.33 14.87
C ASP A 144 13.44 -11.38 15.94
N THR A 145 14.66 -11.67 16.40
CA THR A 145 15.41 -10.75 17.25
C THR A 145 15.92 -9.57 16.42
N ILE A 146 15.55 -8.35 16.80
CA ILE A 146 15.97 -7.12 16.11
C ILE A 146 17.19 -6.50 16.82
N LYS A 147 18.22 -6.21 16.03
CA LYS A 147 19.43 -5.53 16.48
C LYS A 147 19.52 -4.12 15.89
N ARG A 148 19.80 -3.13 16.73
CA ARG A 148 20.26 -1.84 16.26
C ARG A 148 21.74 -1.95 15.98
N VAL A 149 22.18 -1.51 14.81
CA VAL A 149 23.58 -1.56 14.39
C VAL A 149 24.14 -0.15 14.17
N GLY A 150 25.43 0.00 14.35
CA GLY A 150 26.16 1.23 14.03
C GLY A 150 26.52 1.31 12.54
N ALA A 151 27.30 2.35 12.19
CA ALA A 151 27.88 2.44 10.86
C ALA A 151 28.77 1.23 10.59
N GLY A 152 28.63 0.64 9.39
CA GLY A 152 29.40 -0.54 8.99
C GLY A 152 29.76 -0.48 7.52
N GLY A 153 30.52 -1.49 7.07
CA GLY A 153 30.98 -1.68 5.69
C GLY A 153 30.78 -3.12 5.24
N ALA A 154 31.52 -3.53 4.20
CA ALA A 154 31.44 -4.88 3.63
C ALA A 154 31.73 -6.00 4.63
N GLU A 155 32.52 -5.73 5.67
CA GLU A 155 32.90 -6.69 6.72
C GLU A 155 31.87 -6.78 7.87
N GLY A 156 30.83 -5.95 7.86
CA GLY A 156 29.80 -5.93 8.89
C GLY A 156 29.65 -4.60 9.61
N ALA A 157 28.84 -4.60 10.67
CA ALA A 157 28.59 -3.45 11.53
C ALA A 157 28.51 -3.87 13.00
N PRO A 158 28.98 -3.03 13.95
CA PRO A 158 28.87 -3.33 15.37
C PRO A 158 27.40 -3.34 15.83
N VAL A 159 27.04 -4.30 16.63
CA VAL A 159 25.72 -4.34 17.29
C VAL A 159 25.74 -3.36 18.47
N LEU A 160 24.82 -2.39 18.45
CA LEU A 160 24.70 -1.35 19.48
C LEU A 160 23.71 -1.75 20.58
N ALA A 161 22.59 -2.41 20.19
CA ALA A 161 21.57 -2.81 21.12
C ALA A 161 20.68 -3.93 20.55
N THR A 162 20.03 -4.67 21.44
CA THR A 162 18.84 -5.47 21.10
C THR A 162 17.60 -4.62 21.31
N VAL A 163 16.75 -4.53 20.30
CA VAL A 163 15.47 -3.80 20.39
C VAL A 163 14.38 -4.75 20.89
N PRO A 164 13.61 -4.40 21.93
CA PRO A 164 12.49 -5.23 22.40
C PRO A 164 11.46 -5.40 21.26
N ARG A 165 11.32 -6.61 20.75
CA ARG A 165 10.43 -6.88 19.59
C ARG A 165 8.95 -6.82 19.96
N GLU A 166 8.64 -6.93 21.24
CA GLU A 166 7.29 -6.83 21.78
C GLU A 166 6.64 -5.47 21.48
N GLU A 167 7.46 -4.42 21.37
CA GLU A 167 7.05 -3.05 21.06
C GLU A 167 7.03 -2.77 19.54
N LEU A 168 7.53 -3.71 18.72
CA LEU A 168 7.66 -3.53 17.29
C LEU A 168 6.56 -4.24 16.51
N ARG A 169 6.19 -3.63 15.39
CA ARG A 169 5.31 -4.23 14.39
C ARG A 169 5.86 -4.01 13.00
N ALA A 170 5.76 -5.04 12.16
CA ALA A 170 6.01 -4.92 10.72
C ALA A 170 4.76 -4.34 10.06
N VAL A 171 4.84 -3.08 9.64
CA VAL A 171 3.71 -2.35 9.05
C VAL A 171 3.38 -2.88 7.66
N GLN A 172 2.08 -2.99 7.39
CA GLN A 172 1.55 -3.43 6.11
C GLN A 172 0.69 -2.32 5.47
N THR A 173 0.08 -2.65 4.33
CA THR A 173 -0.98 -1.85 3.68
C THR A 173 -2.18 -2.76 3.35
N PRO A 174 -3.43 -2.21 3.24
CA PRO A 174 -3.74 -0.79 3.10
C PRO A 174 -3.53 0.00 4.39
N GLN A 175 -3.02 1.22 4.26
CA GLN A 175 -3.08 2.23 5.32
C GLN A 175 -4.33 3.08 5.07
N GLY A 176 -5.09 3.38 6.11
CA GLY A 176 -6.34 4.13 6.03
C GLY A 176 -6.23 5.49 6.71
N PHE A 177 -6.89 6.47 6.13
CA PHE A 177 -6.81 7.85 6.60
C PHE A 177 -8.15 8.57 6.49
N ASP A 178 -8.41 9.48 7.42
CA ASP A 178 -9.26 10.63 7.14
C ASP A 178 -8.67 11.38 5.94
N ARG A 179 -9.52 11.72 4.96
CA ARG A 179 -9.05 12.37 3.72
C ARG A 179 -8.32 13.67 3.97
N ASP A 180 -8.87 14.54 4.82
CA ASP A 180 -8.31 15.87 5.05
C ASP A 180 -6.98 15.80 5.81
N VAL A 181 -6.85 14.81 6.70
CA VAL A 181 -5.58 14.52 7.39
C VAL A 181 -4.53 14.09 6.37
N LEU A 182 -4.85 13.16 5.46
CA LEU A 182 -3.90 12.70 4.45
C LEU A 182 -3.49 13.82 3.50
N VAL A 183 -4.45 14.65 3.05
CA VAL A 183 -4.16 15.81 2.19
C VAL A 183 -3.22 16.80 2.88
N ARG A 184 -3.47 17.11 4.15
CA ARG A 184 -2.60 18.00 4.95
C ARG A 184 -1.20 17.41 5.11
N ALA A 185 -1.10 16.12 5.40
CA ALA A 185 0.16 15.41 5.59
C ALA A 185 1.01 15.43 4.31
N HIS A 186 0.41 15.14 3.16
CA HIS A 186 1.09 15.20 1.86
C HIS A 186 1.52 16.61 1.48
N ARG A 187 0.69 17.63 1.74
CA ARG A 187 1.05 19.04 1.51
C ARG A 187 2.24 19.47 2.36
N ALA A 188 2.23 19.16 3.64
CA ALA A 188 3.33 19.50 4.56
C ALA A 188 4.63 18.74 4.20
N GLY A 189 4.51 17.48 3.75
CA GLY A 189 5.63 16.65 3.36
C GLY A 189 6.08 16.80 1.88
N ALA A 190 5.50 17.73 1.11
CA ALA A 190 5.72 17.82 -0.35
C ALA A 190 7.21 17.99 -0.73
N ALA A 191 7.97 18.79 0.02
CA ALA A 191 9.40 18.99 -0.22
C ALA A 191 10.23 17.72 -0.08
N ARG A 192 9.76 16.71 0.66
CA ARG A 192 10.43 15.42 0.85
C ARG A 192 10.23 14.46 -0.33
N ALA A 193 9.20 14.68 -1.16
CA ALA A 193 8.80 13.78 -2.25
C ALA A 193 9.71 13.82 -3.49
N VAL A 194 10.75 14.68 -3.49
CA VAL A 194 11.62 14.94 -4.65
C VAL A 194 12.58 13.79 -4.96
N GLY A 195 12.92 12.95 -3.96
CA GLY A 195 13.87 11.83 -4.13
C GLY A 195 13.59 10.70 -3.16
N GLU A 196 13.94 9.47 -3.54
CA GLU A 196 13.70 8.26 -2.73
C GLU A 196 14.39 8.31 -1.36
N ALA A 197 15.56 8.97 -1.24
CA ALA A 197 16.29 9.08 0.02
C ALA A 197 15.62 10.00 1.05
N THR A 198 14.78 10.93 0.60
CA THR A 198 14.08 11.92 1.44
C THR A 198 12.60 11.67 1.56
N ALA A 199 12.03 10.92 0.62
CA ALA A 199 10.61 10.56 0.63
C ALA A 199 10.25 9.76 1.88
N ALA A 200 9.03 9.97 2.38
CA ALA A 200 8.51 9.16 3.48
C ALA A 200 8.40 7.69 3.04
N SER A 201 8.77 6.78 3.93
CA SER A 201 8.71 5.33 3.70
C SER A 201 7.27 4.84 3.53
N ASP A 202 6.34 5.49 4.24
CA ASP A 202 4.90 5.26 4.18
C ASP A 202 4.11 6.55 4.44
N ASP A 203 2.79 6.50 4.30
CA ASP A 203 1.94 7.67 4.44
C ASP A 203 1.64 7.99 5.90
N ALA A 204 1.66 6.98 6.77
CA ALA A 204 1.51 7.17 8.21
C ALA A 204 2.63 8.03 8.81
N GLY A 205 3.87 7.86 8.36
CA GLY A 205 5.00 8.69 8.77
C GLY A 205 4.85 10.17 8.41
N LEU A 206 4.07 10.51 7.38
CA LEU A 206 3.71 11.90 7.10
C LEU A 206 2.71 12.46 8.11
N VAL A 207 1.78 11.63 8.58
CA VAL A 207 0.80 11.99 9.61
C VAL A 207 1.48 12.15 10.97
N GLU A 208 2.40 11.25 11.32
CA GLU A 208 3.25 11.35 12.52
C GLU A 208 4.06 12.65 12.53
N ALA A 209 4.59 13.06 11.38
CA ALA A 209 5.33 14.31 11.23
C ALA A 209 4.45 15.58 11.48
N LEU A 210 3.12 15.47 11.41
CA LEU A 210 2.17 16.50 11.81
C LEU A 210 1.87 16.49 13.32
N GLY A 211 2.43 15.56 14.09
CA GLY A 211 2.12 15.34 15.50
C GLY A 211 0.76 14.70 15.73
N LEU A 212 0.17 14.06 14.71
CA LEU A 212 -1.12 13.39 14.83
C LEU A 212 -0.94 11.89 15.13
N PRO A 213 -1.87 11.29 15.90
CA PRO A 213 -1.77 9.89 16.26
C PRO A 213 -2.03 8.97 15.06
N VAL A 214 -1.27 7.87 15.01
CA VAL A 214 -1.49 6.75 14.10
C VAL A 214 -1.95 5.56 14.93
N TRP A 215 -3.08 4.96 14.53
CA TRP A 215 -3.65 3.80 15.19
C TRP A 215 -3.23 2.51 14.48
N MET A 216 -2.94 1.46 15.24
CA MET A 216 -2.57 0.17 14.68
C MET A 216 -3.68 -0.85 14.84
N VAL A 217 -3.99 -1.56 13.76
CA VAL A 217 -4.87 -2.74 13.75
C VAL A 217 -4.08 -4.01 13.45
N ALA A 218 -4.64 -5.17 13.77
CA ALA A 218 -4.02 -6.45 13.44
C ALA A 218 -3.84 -6.59 11.92
N GLY A 219 -2.62 -6.93 11.51
CA GLY A 219 -2.28 -7.26 10.13
C GLY A 219 -2.76 -8.65 9.71
N ASP A 220 -2.29 -9.11 8.55
CA ASP A 220 -2.58 -10.45 8.02
C ASP A 220 -1.36 -10.98 7.26
N GLU A 221 -0.98 -12.23 7.50
CA GLU A 221 0.19 -12.84 6.85
C GLU A 221 0.04 -12.94 5.33
N ARG A 222 -1.20 -13.00 4.80
CA ARG A 222 -1.47 -12.97 3.36
C ARG A 222 -1.13 -11.62 2.72
N ALA A 223 -1.05 -10.54 3.49
CA ALA A 223 -0.66 -9.21 3.02
C ALA A 223 0.87 -9.05 2.91
N VAL A 224 1.60 -10.12 2.63
CA VAL A 224 3.04 -10.10 2.37
C VAL A 224 3.38 -9.19 1.19
N LYS A 225 4.51 -8.48 1.28
CA LYS A 225 4.99 -7.61 0.18
C LYS A 225 5.87 -8.40 -0.77
N ILE A 226 5.39 -8.65 -1.96
CA ILE A 226 6.14 -9.34 -3.04
C ILE A 226 7.23 -8.40 -3.53
N THR A 227 8.50 -8.70 -3.24
CA THR A 227 9.66 -7.86 -3.58
C THR A 227 10.79 -8.61 -4.25
N THR A 228 10.88 -9.91 -4.03
CA THR A 228 11.92 -10.80 -4.53
C THR A 228 11.32 -11.94 -5.35
N PRO A 229 12.12 -12.67 -6.16
CA PRO A 229 11.66 -13.89 -6.83
C PRO A 229 11.11 -14.96 -5.86
N ARG A 230 11.67 -15.05 -4.65
CA ARG A 230 11.17 -15.95 -3.60
C ARG A 230 9.76 -15.56 -3.16
N ASP A 231 9.50 -14.26 -2.98
CA ASP A 231 8.17 -13.78 -2.60
C ASP A 231 7.15 -14.08 -3.70
N LEU A 232 7.58 -13.95 -4.97
CA LEU A 232 6.73 -14.27 -6.12
C LEU A 232 6.36 -15.74 -6.13
N HIS A 233 7.33 -16.64 -5.89
CA HIS A 233 7.05 -18.08 -5.79
C HIS A 233 6.10 -18.41 -4.64
N LEU A 234 6.29 -17.79 -3.47
CA LEU A 234 5.36 -17.95 -2.35
C LEU A 234 3.95 -17.46 -2.70
N SER A 235 3.85 -16.39 -3.49
CA SER A 235 2.56 -15.84 -3.91
C SER A 235 1.77 -16.76 -4.84
N GLU A 236 2.43 -17.63 -5.63
CA GLU A 236 1.76 -18.67 -6.42
C GLU A 236 1.04 -19.68 -5.51
N VAL A 237 1.66 -20.03 -4.37
CA VAL A 237 1.06 -20.92 -3.39
C VAL A 237 -0.14 -20.24 -2.71
N LEU A 238 0.02 -18.97 -2.30
CA LEU A 238 -1.07 -18.20 -1.67
C LEU A 238 -2.27 -18.04 -2.62
N ALA A 239 -2.01 -17.79 -3.90
CA ALA A 239 -3.07 -17.66 -4.91
C ALA A 239 -3.83 -18.98 -5.15
N ALA A 240 -3.16 -20.13 -5.01
CA ALA A 240 -3.79 -21.44 -5.20
C ALA A 240 -4.72 -21.84 -4.04
N VAL A 241 -4.56 -21.26 -2.85
CA VAL A 241 -5.36 -21.54 -1.63
C VAL A 241 -6.38 -20.42 -1.34
N ALA A 242 -6.34 -19.31 -2.09
CA ALA A 242 -7.34 -18.25 -1.97
C ALA A 242 -8.70 -18.76 -2.50
N PRO A 243 -9.80 -18.56 -1.76
CA PRO A 243 -11.13 -19.01 -2.16
C PRO A 243 -11.68 -18.25 -3.37
#